data_26c8d5832f5aecef812abe77e296012a
#
_entry.id   26c8d5832f5aecef812abe77e296012a
#
_cell.length_a   1.000
_cell.length_b   1.000
_cell.length_c   1.000
_cell.angle_alpha   90.00
_cell.angle_beta   90.00
_cell.angle_gamma   90.00
#
_symmetry.space_group_name_H-M   'P 1'
#
loop_
_entity.id
_entity.type
_entity.pdbx_description
1 polymer ?
#
loop_
_entity_poly.entity_id
_entity_poly.type
_entity_poly.pdbx_seq_one_letter_code
_entity_poly.pdbx_strand_id
1 'polypeptide(L)'
;MQNIDMTLVNFKNLENFVLNSFLAMGLRNEDAKIFTDALMFSELRFHSGQGQGVQRITTYYKRIKNKEVNINIDLDIVKESSSLALVDAKNGIGTVQASKCMDIAITKAKNEGIGQVIIKNSTHFGSSSVHAVRATKKNCIGIAYTNAGPEMAPWGSRSGGVGTNPWGISCPTNRGYPLILDIALTTAGKGMMRWHEREQIPMPNDWALTKEGEETTNPSDAMDGFLLGIGKYKGYGLSFMTDILTGVISGGGYGLIPYSDPKKLDVSHSLTAINIEWFMEISDFYSRINDFVDTLKKLPLRPGFDEILVPGD
;
A
#
# COMPACT_ATOMS: atom_id res chain seq x y z
N MET A 1 17.41 20.41 -11.53
CA MET A 1 17.08 19.00 -11.77
C MET A 1 18.29 18.36 -12.44
N GLN A 2 19.03 17.50 -11.74
CA GLN A 2 20.07 16.71 -12.37
C GLN A 2 19.40 15.73 -13.33
N ASN A 3 19.99 15.57 -14.53
CA ASN A 3 19.51 14.60 -15.52
C ASN A 3 19.61 13.19 -14.91
N ILE A 4 18.48 12.68 -14.42
CA ILE A 4 18.36 11.25 -14.17
C ILE A 4 18.37 10.62 -15.56
N ASP A 5 19.36 9.77 -15.81
CA ASP A 5 19.48 9.03 -17.09
C ASP A 5 18.35 7.99 -17.11
N MET A 6 17.14 8.43 -17.50
CA MET A 6 15.95 7.60 -17.56
C MET A 6 15.92 6.86 -18.91
N THR A 7 15.94 5.53 -18.84
CA THR A 7 15.75 4.69 -20.01
C THR A 7 14.26 4.43 -20.21
N LEU A 8 13.73 4.87 -21.36
CA LEU A 8 12.37 4.54 -21.76
C LEU A 8 12.29 3.08 -22.17
N VAL A 9 11.38 2.35 -21.55
CA VAL A 9 11.13 0.93 -21.83
C VAL A 9 9.70 0.76 -22.34
N ASN A 10 9.52 -0.06 -23.37
CA ASN A 10 8.20 -0.38 -23.88
C ASN A 10 7.39 -1.13 -22.79
N PHE A 11 6.19 -0.66 -22.51
CA PHE A 11 5.31 -1.20 -21.48
C PHE A 11 5.09 -2.71 -21.62
N LYS A 12 4.73 -3.18 -22.81
CA LYS A 12 4.45 -4.62 -23.06
C LYS A 12 5.68 -5.50 -22.86
N ASN A 13 6.86 -5.00 -23.24
CA ASN A 13 8.10 -5.74 -23.04
C ASN A 13 8.43 -5.85 -21.56
N LEU A 14 8.22 -4.77 -20.78
CA LEU A 14 8.43 -4.77 -19.34
C LEU A 14 7.42 -5.69 -18.63
N GLU A 15 6.14 -5.60 -18.97
CA GLU A 15 5.08 -6.47 -18.43
C GLU A 15 5.40 -7.95 -18.66
N ASN A 16 5.78 -8.31 -19.90
CA ASN A 16 6.18 -9.69 -20.26
C ASN A 16 7.43 -10.13 -19.49
N PHE A 17 8.41 -9.26 -19.33
CA PHE A 17 9.61 -9.55 -18.55
C PHE A 17 9.27 -9.84 -17.08
N VAL A 18 8.41 -9.03 -16.47
CA VAL A 18 7.97 -9.20 -15.07
C VAL A 18 7.22 -10.52 -14.91
N LEU A 19 6.24 -10.79 -15.80
CA LEU A 19 5.46 -12.03 -15.79
C LEU A 19 6.36 -13.27 -15.92
N ASN A 20 7.23 -13.28 -16.92
CA ASN A 20 8.15 -14.41 -17.14
C ASN A 20 9.12 -14.59 -15.98
N SER A 21 9.54 -13.50 -15.32
CA SER A 21 10.39 -13.58 -14.14
C SER A 21 9.68 -14.32 -12.99
N PHE A 22 8.41 -14.00 -12.72
CA PHE A 22 7.65 -14.68 -11.67
C PHE A 22 7.33 -16.13 -12.03
N LEU A 23 7.01 -16.44 -13.28
CA LEU A 23 6.84 -17.82 -13.74
C LEU A 23 8.15 -18.62 -13.57
N ALA A 24 9.31 -18.03 -13.91
CA ALA A 24 10.62 -18.65 -13.71
C ALA A 24 10.98 -18.86 -12.22
N MET A 25 10.43 -18.03 -11.32
CA MET A 25 10.54 -18.23 -9.87
C MET A 25 9.61 -19.32 -9.33
N GLY A 26 8.77 -19.94 -10.18
CA GLY A 26 7.87 -21.04 -9.82
C GLY A 26 6.47 -20.61 -9.39
N LEU A 27 6.06 -19.36 -9.56
CA LEU A 27 4.68 -18.95 -9.30
C LEU A 27 3.75 -19.58 -10.34
N ARG A 28 2.57 -20.03 -9.91
CA ARG A 28 1.50 -20.42 -10.83
C ARG A 28 1.02 -19.21 -11.64
N ASN A 29 0.49 -19.45 -12.83
CA ASN A 29 0.17 -18.40 -13.82
C ASN A 29 -0.75 -17.31 -13.25
N GLU A 30 -1.79 -17.69 -12.52
CA GLU A 30 -2.72 -16.76 -11.87
C GLU A 30 -2.02 -15.81 -10.90
N ASP A 31 -1.20 -16.36 -9.99
CA ASP A 31 -0.48 -15.59 -8.98
C ASP A 31 0.58 -14.67 -9.61
N ALA A 32 1.31 -15.19 -10.62
CA ALA A 32 2.27 -14.41 -11.39
C ALA A 32 1.62 -13.22 -12.09
N LYS A 33 0.44 -13.42 -12.68
CA LYS A 33 -0.32 -12.35 -13.34
C LYS A 33 -0.80 -11.29 -12.34
N ILE A 34 -1.41 -11.69 -11.23
CA ILE A 34 -1.84 -10.76 -10.18
C ILE A 34 -0.67 -9.92 -9.68
N PHE A 35 0.48 -10.56 -9.47
CA PHE A 35 1.66 -9.87 -8.98
C PHE A 35 2.26 -8.92 -10.02
N THR A 36 2.30 -9.36 -11.30
CA THR A 36 2.74 -8.52 -12.42
C THR A 36 1.86 -7.27 -12.54
N ASP A 37 0.54 -7.43 -12.56
CA ASP A 37 -0.42 -6.31 -12.64
C ASP A 37 -0.18 -5.30 -11.51
N ALA A 38 0.09 -5.79 -10.29
CA ALA A 38 0.36 -4.95 -9.13
C ALA A 38 1.66 -4.15 -9.24
N LEU A 39 2.75 -4.78 -9.69
CA LEU A 39 4.03 -4.09 -9.90
C LEU A 39 3.95 -3.09 -11.03
N MET A 40 3.32 -3.46 -12.16
CA MET A 40 3.15 -2.57 -13.31
C MET A 40 2.25 -1.37 -12.97
N PHE A 41 1.18 -1.57 -12.18
CA PHE A 41 0.35 -0.49 -11.68
C PHE A 41 1.17 0.53 -10.87
N SER A 42 2.05 0.06 -9.98
CA SER A 42 2.91 0.91 -9.17
C SER A 42 4.01 1.58 -10.01
N GLU A 43 4.59 0.87 -11.01
CA GLU A 43 5.62 1.38 -11.90
C GLU A 43 5.12 2.55 -12.75
N LEU A 44 3.91 2.45 -13.30
CA LEU A 44 3.29 3.50 -14.11
C LEU A 44 2.95 4.77 -13.32
N ARG A 45 2.90 4.68 -12.00
CA ARG A 45 2.70 5.80 -11.07
C ARG A 45 4.02 6.19 -10.41
N PHE A 46 5.06 6.25 -11.23
CA PHE A 46 6.42 6.51 -10.77
C PHE A 46 6.47 7.73 -9.86
N HIS A 47 6.94 7.48 -8.64
CA HIS A 47 7.35 8.52 -7.71
C HIS A 47 8.77 8.18 -7.24
N SER A 48 9.70 9.11 -7.40
CA SER A 48 11.09 8.93 -6.95
C SER A 48 11.13 8.48 -5.49
N GLY A 49 11.80 7.36 -5.24
CA GLY A 49 11.97 6.82 -3.88
C GLY A 49 10.85 5.94 -3.35
N GLN A 50 9.68 5.78 -3.99
CA GLN A 50 8.65 4.85 -3.50
C GLN A 50 9.07 3.38 -3.52
N GLY A 51 9.76 2.95 -4.57
CA GLY A 51 10.35 1.63 -4.62
C GLY A 51 9.34 0.47 -4.61
N GLN A 52 8.11 0.66 -5.09
CA GLN A 52 7.06 -0.37 -5.08
C GLN A 52 6.81 -1.01 -6.46
N GLY A 53 7.51 -0.55 -7.51
CA GLY A 53 7.39 -1.05 -8.87
C GLY A 53 8.29 -2.27 -9.16
N VAL A 54 8.71 -2.38 -10.41
CA VAL A 54 9.45 -3.53 -10.99
C VAL A 54 10.76 -3.85 -10.24
N GLN A 55 11.42 -2.89 -9.64
CA GLN A 55 12.60 -3.11 -8.80
C GLN A 55 12.38 -4.12 -7.65
N ARG A 56 11.14 -4.37 -7.24
CA ARG A 56 10.79 -5.37 -6.22
C ARG A 56 11.07 -6.81 -6.64
N ILE A 57 11.18 -7.10 -7.92
CA ILE A 57 11.50 -8.45 -8.43
C ILE A 57 12.73 -9.04 -7.73
N THR A 58 13.81 -8.25 -7.59
CA THR A 58 15.04 -8.72 -6.96
C THR A 58 14.84 -9.07 -5.48
N THR A 59 14.01 -8.31 -4.77
CA THR A 59 13.67 -8.59 -3.36
C THR A 59 12.88 -9.88 -3.25
N TYR A 60 11.87 -10.08 -4.10
CA TYR A 60 11.05 -11.29 -4.05
C TYR A 60 11.80 -12.53 -4.53
N TYR A 61 12.68 -12.39 -5.52
CA TYR A 61 13.59 -13.47 -5.89
C TYR A 61 14.40 -13.98 -4.68
N LYS A 62 15.00 -13.05 -3.91
CA LYS A 62 15.75 -13.40 -2.70
C LYS A 62 14.86 -14.07 -1.66
N ARG A 63 13.70 -13.51 -1.37
CA ARG A 63 12.74 -14.04 -0.38
C ARG A 63 12.26 -15.45 -0.73
N ILE A 64 11.91 -15.69 -2.00
CA ILE A 64 11.49 -17.02 -2.47
C ILE A 64 12.65 -18.01 -2.38
N LYS A 65 13.84 -17.64 -2.86
CA LYS A 65 15.04 -18.48 -2.79
C LYS A 65 15.41 -18.85 -1.36
N ASN A 66 15.29 -17.90 -0.42
CA ASN A 66 15.62 -18.10 0.99
C ASN A 66 14.47 -18.75 1.78
N LYS A 67 13.32 -19.05 1.16
CA LYS A 67 12.12 -19.58 1.81
C LYS A 67 11.58 -18.65 2.93
N GLU A 68 11.72 -17.36 2.73
CA GLU A 68 11.16 -16.32 3.60
C GLU A 68 9.69 -16.04 3.28
N VAL A 69 9.20 -16.45 2.10
CA VAL A 69 7.80 -16.38 1.67
C VAL A 69 7.40 -17.67 0.97
N ASN A 70 6.16 -18.07 1.13
CA ASN A 70 5.58 -19.21 0.45
C ASN A 70 4.91 -18.77 -0.86
N ILE A 71 5.08 -19.56 -1.92
CA ILE A 71 4.43 -19.36 -3.22
C ILE A 71 3.28 -20.34 -3.41
N ASN A 72 2.35 -20.01 -4.31
CA ASN A 72 1.25 -20.89 -4.73
C ASN A 72 0.31 -21.31 -3.57
N ILE A 73 0.14 -20.44 -2.57
CA ILE A 73 -0.73 -20.67 -1.42
C ILE A 73 -2.17 -20.37 -1.81
N ASP A 74 -3.05 -21.30 -1.54
CA ASP A 74 -4.48 -21.07 -1.62
C ASP A 74 -4.98 -20.35 -0.37
N LEU A 75 -6.03 -19.54 -0.53
CA LEU A 75 -6.62 -18.80 0.59
C LEU A 75 -7.21 -19.79 1.61
N ASP A 76 -6.82 -19.63 2.87
CA ASP A 76 -7.34 -20.37 3.99
C ASP A 76 -8.33 -19.50 4.78
N ILE A 77 -9.62 -19.65 4.49
CA ILE A 77 -10.67 -18.89 5.19
C ILE A 77 -10.91 -19.55 6.53
N VAL A 78 -10.35 -18.94 7.59
CA VAL A 78 -10.43 -19.44 8.97
C VAL A 78 -11.81 -19.23 9.57
N LYS A 79 -12.45 -18.10 9.22
CA LYS A 79 -13.80 -17.75 9.72
C LYS A 79 -14.49 -16.86 8.69
N GLU A 80 -15.79 -17.06 8.53
CA GLU A 80 -16.58 -16.34 7.52
C GLU A 80 -17.99 -16.05 8.01
N SER A 81 -18.52 -14.91 7.59
CA SER A 81 -19.95 -14.55 7.64
C SER A 81 -20.39 -14.02 6.28
N SER A 82 -21.63 -13.57 6.13
CA SER A 82 -22.11 -13.00 4.88
C SER A 82 -21.25 -11.82 4.40
N SER A 83 -20.86 -10.90 5.31
CA SER A 83 -20.11 -9.66 5.00
C SER A 83 -18.64 -9.70 5.41
N LEU A 84 -18.20 -10.64 6.24
CA LEU A 84 -16.83 -10.68 6.80
C LEU A 84 -16.10 -11.97 6.47
N ALA A 85 -14.77 -11.92 6.41
CA ALA A 85 -13.92 -13.10 6.44
C ALA A 85 -12.60 -12.84 7.17
N LEU A 86 -12.08 -13.88 7.84
CA LEU A 86 -10.71 -13.94 8.36
C LEU A 86 -9.94 -14.97 7.55
N VAL A 87 -8.81 -14.58 6.98
CA VAL A 87 -7.97 -15.43 6.13
C VAL A 87 -6.60 -15.61 6.76
N ASP A 88 -6.07 -16.82 6.76
CA ASP A 88 -4.67 -17.10 7.04
C ASP A 88 -3.88 -17.19 5.72
N ALA A 89 -2.94 -16.30 5.51
CA ALA A 89 -2.14 -16.26 4.29
C ALA A 89 -0.94 -17.23 4.33
N LYS A 90 -0.72 -17.96 5.43
CA LYS A 90 0.35 -18.97 5.57
C LYS A 90 1.71 -18.50 5.05
N ASN A 91 2.08 -17.25 5.39
CA ASN A 91 3.29 -16.58 4.92
C ASN A 91 3.40 -16.47 3.38
N GLY A 92 2.27 -16.43 2.69
CA GLY A 92 2.17 -16.26 1.24
C GLY A 92 2.57 -14.85 0.80
N ILE A 93 2.73 -14.66 -0.51
CA ILE A 93 3.04 -13.34 -1.10
C ILE A 93 1.88 -12.38 -0.83
N GLY A 94 2.10 -11.38 0.03
CA GLY A 94 1.06 -10.47 0.51
C GLY A 94 0.32 -9.76 -0.62
N THR A 95 1.02 -9.32 -1.67
CA THR A 95 0.40 -8.70 -2.84
C THR A 95 -0.63 -9.61 -3.52
N VAL A 96 -0.31 -10.90 -3.67
CA VAL A 96 -1.21 -11.89 -4.30
C VAL A 96 -2.39 -12.17 -3.38
N GLN A 97 -2.11 -12.47 -2.10
CA GLN A 97 -3.14 -12.82 -1.12
C GLN A 97 -4.13 -11.67 -0.89
N ALA A 98 -3.62 -10.45 -0.71
CA ALA A 98 -4.46 -9.26 -0.51
C ALA A 98 -5.33 -8.95 -1.74
N SER A 99 -4.80 -9.10 -2.96
CA SER A 99 -5.59 -8.91 -4.18
C SER A 99 -6.76 -9.90 -4.26
N LYS A 100 -6.52 -11.18 -3.99
CA LYS A 100 -7.58 -12.21 -3.96
C LYS A 100 -8.60 -11.94 -2.85
N CYS A 101 -8.15 -11.52 -1.68
CA CYS A 101 -9.03 -11.17 -0.57
C CYS A 101 -9.86 -9.91 -0.84
N MET A 102 -9.34 -8.93 -1.60
CA MET A 102 -10.17 -7.81 -2.06
C MET A 102 -11.28 -8.30 -3.00
N ASP A 103 -11.04 -9.28 -3.86
CA ASP A 103 -12.07 -9.84 -4.73
C ASP A 103 -13.18 -10.54 -3.92
N ILE A 104 -12.83 -11.21 -2.80
CA ILE A 104 -13.81 -11.74 -1.84
C ILE A 104 -14.60 -10.60 -1.18
N ALA A 105 -13.92 -9.55 -0.72
CA ALA A 105 -14.58 -8.39 -0.11
C ALA A 105 -15.57 -7.73 -1.08
N ILE A 106 -15.21 -7.59 -2.36
CA ILE A 106 -16.08 -7.07 -3.42
C ILE A 106 -17.31 -7.96 -3.59
N THR A 107 -17.13 -9.28 -3.65
CA THR A 107 -18.24 -10.24 -3.78
C THR A 107 -19.23 -10.11 -2.63
N LYS A 108 -18.73 -10.04 -1.40
CA LYS A 108 -19.54 -9.81 -0.20
C LYS A 108 -20.25 -8.45 -0.24
N ALA A 109 -19.55 -7.39 -0.64
CA ALA A 109 -20.14 -6.05 -0.75
C ALA A 109 -21.28 -5.99 -1.78
N LYS A 110 -21.16 -6.70 -2.90
CA LYS A 110 -22.25 -6.76 -3.90
C LYS A 110 -23.50 -7.43 -3.34
N ASN A 111 -23.37 -8.36 -2.42
CA ASN A 111 -24.49 -9.08 -1.80
C ASN A 111 -25.04 -8.38 -0.56
N GLU A 112 -24.20 -7.75 0.26
CA GLU A 112 -24.52 -7.28 1.62
C GLU A 112 -24.33 -5.75 1.79
N GLY A 113 -23.95 -5.03 0.74
CA GLY A 113 -23.65 -3.58 0.76
C GLY A 113 -22.22 -3.26 1.21
N ILE A 114 -21.64 -4.06 2.10
CA ILE A 114 -20.25 -3.96 2.56
C ILE A 114 -19.64 -5.36 2.68
N GLY A 115 -18.38 -5.49 2.32
CA GLY A 115 -17.59 -6.70 2.55
C GLY A 115 -16.23 -6.35 3.13
N GLN A 116 -15.79 -7.07 4.16
CA GLN A 116 -14.48 -6.90 4.74
C GLN A 116 -13.77 -8.25 4.91
N VAL A 117 -12.51 -8.30 4.50
CA VAL A 117 -11.62 -9.45 4.69
C VAL A 117 -10.39 -8.99 5.46
N ILE A 118 -10.13 -9.64 6.59
CA ILE A 118 -8.91 -9.42 7.38
C ILE A 118 -7.98 -10.61 7.16
N ILE A 119 -6.69 -10.34 6.97
CA ILE A 119 -5.67 -11.33 6.65
C ILE A 119 -4.59 -11.29 7.73
N LYS A 120 -4.20 -12.48 8.21
CA LYS A 120 -3.06 -12.67 9.12
C LYS A 120 -1.99 -13.55 8.49
N ASN A 121 -0.83 -13.64 9.14
CA ASN A 121 0.31 -14.45 8.70
C ASN A 121 0.68 -14.19 7.23
N SER A 122 0.64 -12.94 6.80
CA SER A 122 0.95 -12.51 5.44
C SER A 122 2.36 -11.91 5.37
N THR A 123 2.69 -11.35 4.21
CA THR A 123 3.95 -10.66 3.95
C THR A 123 3.67 -9.29 3.34
N HIS A 124 4.69 -8.55 2.92
CA HIS A 124 4.50 -7.25 2.28
C HIS A 124 3.53 -7.30 1.10
N PHE A 125 2.55 -6.37 1.06
CA PHE A 125 1.48 -6.40 0.05
C PHE A 125 1.62 -5.37 -1.08
N GLY A 126 2.73 -4.63 -1.15
CA GLY A 126 2.95 -3.61 -2.18
C GLY A 126 2.31 -2.25 -1.85
N SER A 127 1.95 -1.48 -2.85
CA SER A 127 1.16 -0.25 -2.70
C SER A 127 -0.27 -0.58 -2.29
N SER A 128 -0.83 0.15 -1.34
CA SER A 128 -2.18 -0.09 -0.83
C SER A 128 -3.26 0.12 -1.89
N SER A 129 -3.04 1.10 -2.77
CA SER A 129 -3.96 1.42 -3.88
C SER A 129 -4.13 0.30 -4.90
N VAL A 130 -3.14 -0.58 -5.08
CA VAL A 130 -3.22 -1.74 -5.98
C VAL A 130 -4.44 -2.62 -5.63
N HIS A 131 -4.70 -2.78 -4.34
CA HIS A 131 -5.83 -3.57 -3.86
C HIS A 131 -7.12 -2.77 -3.87
N ALA A 132 -7.08 -1.52 -3.39
CA ALA A 132 -8.27 -0.67 -3.31
C ALA A 132 -8.90 -0.40 -4.70
N VAL A 133 -8.09 -0.15 -5.72
CA VAL A 133 -8.57 0.13 -7.09
C VAL A 133 -9.32 -1.04 -7.73
N ARG A 134 -9.13 -2.29 -7.26
CA ARG A 134 -9.87 -3.44 -7.77
C ARG A 134 -11.37 -3.29 -7.57
N ALA A 135 -11.78 -2.70 -6.44
CA ALA A 135 -13.19 -2.48 -6.10
C ALA A 135 -13.88 -1.50 -7.05
N THR A 136 -13.16 -0.52 -7.59
CA THR A 136 -13.75 0.50 -8.48
C THR A 136 -14.29 -0.09 -9.79
N LYS A 137 -13.72 -1.21 -10.26
CA LYS A 137 -14.19 -1.94 -11.45
C LYS A 137 -15.57 -2.60 -11.27
N LYS A 138 -16.08 -2.61 -10.04
CA LYS A 138 -17.37 -3.22 -9.65
C LYS A 138 -18.31 -2.22 -8.96
N ASN A 139 -18.15 -0.92 -9.22
CA ASN A 139 -18.91 0.16 -8.62
C ASN A 139 -18.83 0.18 -7.08
N CYS A 140 -17.70 -0.23 -6.53
CA CYS A 140 -17.45 -0.21 -5.10
C CYS A 140 -16.34 0.79 -4.76
N ILE A 141 -16.43 1.42 -3.59
CA ILE A 141 -15.29 2.08 -2.96
C ILE A 141 -14.42 0.98 -2.35
N GLY A 142 -13.12 0.99 -2.64
CA GLY A 142 -12.15 0.07 -2.06
C GLY A 142 -11.31 0.74 -1.00
N ILE A 143 -11.06 0.04 0.10
CA ILE A 143 -10.20 0.49 1.20
C ILE A 143 -9.25 -0.66 1.56
N ALA A 144 -7.96 -0.37 1.62
CA ALA A 144 -6.93 -1.34 1.96
C ALA A 144 -5.97 -0.77 2.99
N TYR A 145 -5.80 -1.46 4.10
CA TYR A 145 -4.81 -1.14 5.14
C TYR A 145 -3.85 -2.31 5.31
N THR A 146 -2.64 -2.01 5.75
CA THR A 146 -1.69 -3.03 6.23
C THR A 146 -0.90 -2.48 7.40
N ASN A 147 -0.48 -3.35 8.30
CA ASN A 147 0.61 -3.00 9.18
C ASN A 147 1.96 -3.31 8.49
N ALA A 148 3.05 -2.89 9.13
CA ALA A 148 4.41 -3.06 8.63
C ALA A 148 5.40 -3.22 9.81
N GLY A 149 6.67 -3.45 9.51
CA GLY A 149 7.72 -3.50 10.52
C GLY A 149 7.86 -2.18 11.30
N PRO A 150 8.42 -2.21 12.53
CA PRO A 150 8.44 -1.08 13.46
C PRO A 150 9.44 0.02 13.05
N GLU A 151 9.19 0.68 11.93
CA GLU A 151 10.04 1.73 11.39
C GLU A 151 9.68 3.14 11.88
N MET A 152 8.47 3.35 12.45
CA MET A 152 8.02 4.63 12.98
C MET A 152 8.19 4.68 14.49
N ALA A 153 8.75 5.78 14.97
CA ALA A 153 8.82 6.06 16.42
C ALA A 153 7.43 6.45 16.96
N PRO A 154 6.91 5.78 18.00
CA PRO A 154 5.77 6.26 18.74
C PRO A 154 5.99 7.68 19.28
N TRP A 155 4.91 8.45 19.43
CA TRP A 155 5.02 9.81 19.95
C TRP A 155 5.65 9.84 21.34
N GLY A 156 6.81 10.49 21.46
CA GLY A 156 7.63 10.51 22.67
C GLY A 156 8.68 9.39 22.80
N SER A 157 8.74 8.47 21.82
CA SER A 157 9.79 7.44 21.77
C SER A 157 10.96 7.87 20.87
N ARG A 158 12.15 7.39 21.20
CA ARG A 158 13.33 7.46 20.34
C ARG A 158 13.60 6.15 19.59
N SER A 159 12.69 5.19 19.63
CA SER A 159 12.83 3.90 18.95
C SER A 159 11.55 3.55 18.20
N GLY A 160 11.68 2.70 17.17
CA GLY A 160 10.54 2.21 16.42
C GLY A 160 9.61 1.35 17.27
N GLY A 161 8.32 1.48 17.04
CA GLY A 161 7.29 0.74 17.77
C GLY A 161 6.07 0.35 16.95
N VAL A 162 5.83 1.06 15.85
CA VAL A 162 4.76 0.77 14.88
C VAL A 162 5.30 0.91 13.46
N GLY A 163 4.57 0.40 12.48
CA GLY A 163 4.95 0.48 11.08
C GLY A 163 4.58 1.79 10.41
N THR A 164 4.91 1.91 9.13
CA THR A 164 4.43 2.99 8.24
C THR A 164 2.95 2.85 7.93
N ASN A 165 2.39 1.70 8.15
CA ASN A 165 0.99 1.26 8.12
C ASN A 165 0.13 1.97 7.06
N PRO A 166 0.44 1.79 5.76
CA PRO A 166 -0.15 2.58 4.70
C PRO A 166 -1.63 2.30 4.48
N TRP A 167 -2.32 3.32 3.94
CA TRP A 167 -3.72 3.29 3.55
C TRP A 167 -3.86 3.50 2.05
N GLY A 168 -4.69 2.68 1.40
CA GLY A 168 -5.17 2.87 0.04
C GLY A 168 -6.69 3.02 0.05
N ILE A 169 -7.21 4.10 -0.55
CA ILE A 169 -8.64 4.30 -0.74
C ILE A 169 -8.87 4.66 -2.20
N SER A 170 -9.78 3.95 -2.87
CA SER A 170 -10.09 4.22 -4.27
C SER A 170 -11.60 4.29 -4.48
N CYS A 171 -12.00 5.25 -5.31
CA CYS A 171 -13.39 5.55 -5.61
C CYS A 171 -13.59 5.52 -7.13
N PRO A 172 -14.63 4.84 -7.66
CA PRO A 172 -14.88 4.83 -9.10
C PRO A 172 -15.37 6.20 -9.58
N THR A 173 -15.04 6.53 -10.81
CA THR A 173 -15.55 7.71 -11.52
C THR A 173 -15.91 7.34 -12.95
N ASN A 174 -16.61 8.21 -13.66
CA ASN A 174 -16.79 8.15 -15.11
C ASN A 174 -15.84 9.09 -15.86
N ARG A 175 -14.77 9.58 -15.22
CA ARG A 175 -13.76 10.49 -15.78
C ARG A 175 -12.63 9.78 -16.55
N GLY A 176 -12.73 8.46 -16.73
CA GLY A 176 -11.70 7.65 -17.36
C GLY A 176 -10.62 7.11 -16.40
N TYR A 177 -10.57 7.59 -15.17
CA TYR A 177 -9.68 7.11 -14.10
C TYR A 177 -10.38 7.21 -12.73
N PRO A 178 -10.09 6.30 -11.78
CA PRO A 178 -10.63 6.38 -10.42
C PRO A 178 -9.90 7.44 -9.59
N LEU A 179 -10.57 7.98 -8.56
CA LEU A 179 -9.87 8.70 -7.49
C LEU A 179 -9.06 7.70 -6.67
N ILE A 180 -7.81 8.03 -6.38
CA ILE A 180 -6.89 7.12 -5.68
C ILE A 180 -6.10 7.87 -4.62
N LEU A 181 -6.29 7.50 -3.37
CA LEU A 181 -5.40 7.87 -2.27
C LEU A 181 -4.50 6.68 -1.97
N ASP A 182 -3.19 6.89 -1.89
CA ASP A 182 -2.20 5.90 -1.41
C ASP A 182 -1.15 6.62 -0.58
N ILE A 183 -1.21 6.45 0.73
CA ILE A 183 -0.34 7.17 1.67
C ILE A 183 0.24 6.24 2.73
N ALA A 184 1.53 6.43 3.04
CA ALA A 184 2.09 5.97 4.31
C ALA A 184 1.61 6.89 5.43
N LEU A 185 1.54 6.39 6.66
CA LEU A 185 1.22 7.21 7.83
C LEU A 185 2.46 7.88 8.44
N THR A 186 3.60 7.74 7.77
CA THR A 186 4.82 8.53 8.00
C THR A 186 4.91 9.69 7.02
N THR A 187 5.61 10.77 7.39
CA THR A 187 5.80 11.94 6.50
C THR A 187 6.53 11.54 5.21
N ALA A 188 7.51 10.65 5.32
CA ALA A 188 8.20 10.03 4.19
C ALA A 188 8.52 8.56 4.51
N GLY A 189 8.78 7.76 3.49
CA GLY A 189 9.24 6.38 3.65
C GLY A 189 10.76 6.27 3.49
N LYS A 190 11.36 5.19 3.99
CA LYS A 190 12.81 4.93 3.83
C LYS A 190 13.28 4.89 2.36
N GLY A 191 12.38 4.67 1.42
CA GLY A 191 12.67 4.78 -0.02
C GLY A 191 13.06 6.20 -0.43
N MET A 192 12.37 7.23 0.10
CA MET A 192 12.71 8.63 -0.13
C MET A 192 14.07 8.99 0.47
N MET A 193 14.39 8.48 1.66
CA MET A 193 15.69 8.72 2.30
C MET A 193 16.82 8.13 1.48
N ARG A 194 16.68 6.88 0.99
CA ARG A 194 17.65 6.28 0.06
C ARG A 194 17.81 7.08 -1.23
N TRP A 195 16.75 7.67 -1.74
CA TRP A 195 16.83 8.54 -2.90
C TRP A 195 17.60 9.82 -2.58
N HIS A 196 17.31 10.51 -1.46
CA HIS A 196 18.05 11.70 -1.01
C HIS A 196 19.54 11.39 -0.76
N GLU A 197 19.85 10.25 -0.17
CA GLU A 197 21.23 9.78 0.06
C GLU A 197 21.97 9.58 -1.27
N ARG A 198 21.36 8.91 -2.24
CA ARG A 198 21.94 8.70 -3.57
C ARG A 198 22.18 10.01 -4.32
N GLU A 199 21.24 10.94 -4.26
CA GLU A 199 21.34 12.24 -4.90
C GLU A 199 22.20 13.25 -4.10
N GLN A 200 22.67 12.86 -2.90
CA GLN A 200 23.48 13.71 -2.00
C GLN A 200 22.78 15.05 -1.65
N ILE A 201 21.48 15.01 -1.43
CA ILE A 201 20.66 16.17 -1.04
C ILE A 201 20.13 15.99 0.38
N PRO A 202 20.08 17.07 1.20
CA PRO A 202 19.48 17.00 2.52
C PRO A 202 17.98 16.75 2.42
N MET A 203 17.40 16.16 3.46
CA MET A 203 15.96 15.95 3.61
C MET A 203 15.37 16.93 4.64
N PRO A 204 14.04 17.16 4.64
CA PRO A 204 13.37 17.87 5.72
C PRO A 204 13.58 17.19 7.08
N ASN A 205 13.69 17.98 8.16
CA ASN A 205 13.97 17.47 9.51
C ASN A 205 12.77 16.81 10.18
N ASP A 206 11.57 16.96 9.64
CA ASP A 206 10.33 16.35 10.14
C ASP A 206 10.03 14.95 9.56
N TRP A 207 11.00 14.34 8.86
CA TRP A 207 10.84 13.01 8.27
C TRP A 207 11.29 11.87 9.17
N ALA A 208 12.37 12.07 9.92
CA ALA A 208 12.96 11.02 10.71
C ALA A 208 13.76 11.54 11.91
N LEU A 209 14.05 10.62 12.82
CA LEU A 209 14.99 10.77 13.93
C LEU A 209 16.26 9.98 13.65
N THR A 210 17.37 10.41 14.27
CA THR A 210 18.58 9.60 14.42
C THR A 210 18.33 8.41 15.38
N LYS A 211 19.31 7.54 15.55
CA LYS A 211 19.27 6.47 16.58
C LYS A 211 19.16 7.01 18.01
N GLU A 212 19.69 8.20 18.23
CA GLU A 212 19.68 8.89 19.52
C GLU A 212 18.33 9.58 19.82
N GLY A 213 17.47 9.71 18.78
CA GLY A 213 16.13 10.29 18.89
C GLY A 213 16.07 11.78 18.57
N GLU A 214 17.06 12.31 17.87
CA GLU A 214 17.13 13.70 17.43
C GLU A 214 16.62 13.85 15.99
N GLU A 215 15.93 14.95 15.68
CA GLU A 215 15.53 15.28 14.30
C GLU A 215 16.77 15.44 13.42
N THR A 216 16.70 14.93 12.17
CA THR A 216 17.85 14.99 11.25
C THR A 216 17.46 15.40 9.85
N THR A 217 18.36 16.12 9.18
CA THR A 217 18.31 16.42 7.74
C THR A 217 19.27 15.54 6.92
N ASN A 218 20.03 14.68 7.60
CA ASN A 218 20.98 13.75 6.95
C ASN A 218 20.28 12.43 6.60
N PRO A 219 20.18 12.07 5.31
CA PRO A 219 19.52 10.84 4.90
C PRO A 219 20.17 9.56 5.46
N SER A 220 21.49 9.52 5.61
CA SER A 220 22.20 8.33 6.14
C SER A 220 21.84 8.10 7.62
N ASP A 221 21.82 9.15 8.45
CA ASP A 221 21.41 9.06 9.85
C ASP A 221 19.96 8.59 9.98
N ALA A 222 19.08 9.09 9.09
CA ALA A 222 17.68 8.71 9.02
C ALA A 222 17.47 7.25 8.60
N MET A 223 18.31 6.72 7.71
CA MET A 223 18.24 5.31 7.32
C MET A 223 18.52 4.37 8.48
N ASP A 224 19.38 4.75 9.38
CA ASP A 224 19.74 4.02 10.60
C ASP A 224 18.78 4.30 11.77
N GLY A 225 18.01 5.36 11.66
CA GLY A 225 17.06 5.84 12.67
C GLY A 225 15.60 5.43 12.40
N PHE A 226 14.68 6.26 12.86
CA PHE A 226 13.25 5.97 12.86
C PHE A 226 12.44 7.08 12.19
N LEU A 227 11.40 6.69 11.48
CA LEU A 227 10.50 7.59 10.76
C LEU A 227 9.60 8.36 11.72
N LEU A 228 9.16 9.54 11.30
CA LEU A 228 8.16 10.35 11.99
C LEU A 228 6.79 10.26 11.31
N GLY A 229 5.73 10.31 12.13
CA GLY A 229 4.35 10.24 11.65
C GLY A 229 3.93 11.49 10.88
N ILE A 230 3.15 11.32 9.81
CA ILE A 230 2.55 12.42 9.05
C ILE A 230 1.71 13.30 9.99
N GLY A 231 1.94 14.62 9.95
CA GLY A 231 1.29 15.53 10.91
C GLY A 231 1.64 15.20 12.37
N LYS A 232 2.85 14.71 12.62
CA LYS A 232 3.41 14.39 13.94
C LYS A 232 2.63 13.27 14.64
N TYR A 233 2.05 13.54 15.84
CA TYR A 233 1.29 12.55 16.61
C TYR A 233 0.06 11.99 15.87
N LYS A 234 -0.46 12.70 14.86
CA LYS A 234 -1.65 12.25 14.09
C LYS A 234 -1.34 10.98 13.29
N GLY A 235 -0.24 10.98 12.54
CA GLY A 235 0.21 9.81 11.80
C GLY A 235 0.56 8.64 12.71
N TYR A 236 1.22 8.89 13.84
CA TYR A 236 1.43 7.85 14.84
C TYR A 236 0.10 7.27 15.37
N GLY A 237 -0.85 8.13 15.74
CA GLY A 237 -2.17 7.67 16.22
C GLY A 237 -2.91 6.82 15.20
N LEU A 238 -2.91 7.24 13.91
CA LEU A 238 -3.50 6.45 12.83
C LEU A 238 -2.77 5.12 12.63
N SER A 239 -1.42 5.12 12.71
CA SER A 239 -0.63 3.89 12.56
C SER A 239 -0.89 2.91 13.70
N PHE A 240 -0.98 3.39 14.94
CA PHE A 240 -1.35 2.58 16.10
C PHE A 240 -2.73 1.93 15.92
N MET A 241 -3.73 2.71 15.48
CA MET A 241 -5.07 2.17 15.20
C MET A 241 -5.07 1.19 14.02
N THR A 242 -4.20 1.38 13.04
CA THR A 242 -4.06 0.43 11.93
C THR A 242 -3.52 -0.92 12.39
N ASP A 243 -2.56 -0.96 13.33
CA ASP A 243 -2.12 -2.21 13.95
C ASP A 243 -3.28 -2.96 14.64
N ILE A 244 -4.19 -2.21 15.30
CA ILE A 244 -5.39 -2.81 15.92
C ILE A 244 -6.33 -3.36 14.86
N LEU A 245 -6.61 -2.59 13.79
CA LEU A 245 -7.53 -2.94 12.71
C LEU A 245 -6.99 -4.04 11.76
N THR A 246 -5.74 -4.42 11.91
CA THR A 246 -5.09 -5.46 11.11
C THR A 246 -4.52 -6.59 11.98
N GLY A 247 -3.40 -6.36 12.65
CA GLY A 247 -2.68 -7.35 13.44
C GLY A 247 -3.44 -7.83 14.66
N VAL A 248 -3.85 -6.91 15.54
CA VAL A 248 -4.50 -7.29 16.81
C VAL A 248 -5.81 -8.03 16.58
N ILE A 249 -6.71 -7.50 15.74
CA ILE A 249 -8.03 -8.10 15.49
C ILE A 249 -7.95 -9.45 14.75
N SER A 250 -6.92 -9.63 13.90
CA SER A 250 -6.73 -10.88 13.16
C SER A 250 -6.10 -12.01 13.99
N GLY A 251 -5.48 -11.67 15.12
CA GLY A 251 -4.61 -12.56 15.88
C GLY A 251 -3.25 -12.78 15.17
N GLY A 252 -2.84 -11.89 14.28
CA GLY A 252 -1.51 -11.83 13.65
C GLY A 252 -0.56 -10.87 14.36
N GLY A 253 0.61 -10.62 13.75
CA GLY A 253 1.63 -9.71 14.29
C GLY A 253 1.18 -8.25 14.32
N TYR A 254 1.62 -7.51 15.34
CA TYR A 254 1.42 -6.07 15.52
C TYR A 254 2.63 -5.44 16.22
N GLY A 255 2.78 -4.14 16.11
CA GLY A 255 3.84 -3.39 16.78
C GLY A 255 5.25 -3.90 16.42
N LEU A 256 5.95 -4.52 17.36
CA LEU A 256 7.30 -5.03 17.19
C LEU A 256 7.39 -6.43 16.52
N ILE A 257 6.25 -7.11 16.33
CA ILE A 257 6.22 -8.50 15.84
C ILE A 257 6.48 -8.59 14.32
N PRO A 258 5.84 -7.77 13.46
CA PRO A 258 6.07 -7.85 12.02
C PRO A 258 7.55 -7.71 11.67
N TYR A 259 8.07 -8.63 10.85
CA TYR A 259 9.48 -8.73 10.43
C TYR A 259 10.50 -9.08 11.53
N SER A 260 10.06 -9.42 12.75
CA SER A 260 10.97 -9.88 13.81
C SER A 260 11.60 -11.27 13.53
N ASP A 261 10.88 -12.12 12.78
CA ASP A 261 11.37 -13.40 12.29
C ASP A 261 11.43 -13.38 10.74
N PRO A 262 12.60 -13.53 10.12
CA PRO A 262 12.72 -13.55 8.65
C PRO A 262 12.00 -14.71 7.98
N LYS A 263 11.68 -15.78 8.71
CA LYS A 263 10.92 -16.93 8.19
C LYS A 263 9.41 -16.79 8.38
N LYS A 264 8.99 -15.86 9.21
CA LYS A 264 7.57 -15.55 9.47
C LYS A 264 7.43 -14.04 9.56
N LEU A 265 7.15 -13.38 8.44
CA LEU A 265 7.09 -11.92 8.39
C LEU A 265 5.91 -11.34 9.16
N ASP A 266 4.85 -12.11 9.36
CA ASP A 266 3.69 -11.87 10.22
C ASP A 266 3.03 -10.50 10.03
N VAL A 267 2.87 -10.11 8.76
CA VAL A 267 2.16 -8.89 8.37
C VAL A 267 0.68 -9.20 8.25
N SER A 268 -0.17 -8.24 8.62
CA SER A 268 -1.62 -8.37 8.58
C SER A 268 -2.25 -7.26 7.73
N HIS A 269 -3.36 -7.56 7.05
CA HIS A 269 -4.04 -6.62 6.16
C HIS A 269 -5.54 -6.59 6.45
N SER A 270 -6.17 -5.48 6.10
CA SER A 270 -7.63 -5.33 6.08
C SER A 270 -8.07 -4.76 4.74
N LEU A 271 -8.94 -5.48 4.04
CA LEU A 271 -9.48 -5.14 2.74
C LEU A 271 -10.99 -4.95 2.88
N THR A 272 -11.50 -3.79 2.48
CA THR A 272 -12.94 -3.47 2.56
C THR A 272 -13.43 -2.97 1.21
N ALA A 273 -14.58 -3.45 0.79
CA ALA A 273 -15.33 -2.92 -0.34
C ALA A 273 -16.69 -2.42 0.14
N ILE A 274 -17.13 -1.27 -0.37
CA ILE A 274 -18.44 -0.67 -0.10
C ILE A 274 -19.18 -0.56 -1.42
N ASN A 275 -20.30 -1.22 -1.56
CA ASN A 275 -21.15 -1.15 -2.75
C ASN A 275 -21.95 0.15 -2.77
N ILE A 276 -21.65 1.01 -3.74
CA ILE A 276 -22.28 2.33 -3.87
C ILE A 276 -23.77 2.21 -4.12
N GLU A 277 -24.18 1.18 -4.87
CA GLU A 277 -25.58 0.97 -5.29
C GLU A 277 -26.54 0.66 -4.12
N TRP A 278 -25.98 0.39 -2.90
CA TRP A 278 -26.78 0.31 -1.68
C TRP A 278 -27.22 1.68 -1.13
N PHE A 279 -26.58 2.75 -1.57
CA PHE A 279 -26.85 4.09 -1.08
C PHE A 279 -27.50 4.98 -2.13
N MET A 280 -27.14 4.80 -3.40
CA MET A 280 -27.68 5.60 -4.51
C MET A 280 -27.40 4.93 -5.86
N GLU A 281 -28.13 5.37 -6.88
CA GLU A 281 -27.84 4.97 -8.26
C GLU A 281 -26.42 5.38 -8.66
N ILE A 282 -25.73 4.55 -9.41
CA ILE A 282 -24.33 4.80 -9.79
C ILE A 282 -24.16 6.05 -10.67
N SER A 283 -25.16 6.39 -11.49
CA SER A 283 -25.19 7.62 -12.28
C SER A 283 -25.19 8.88 -11.42
N ASP A 284 -25.98 8.85 -10.33
CA ASP A 284 -26.09 9.96 -9.38
C ASP A 284 -24.77 10.13 -8.60
N PHE A 285 -24.15 9.01 -8.22
CA PHE A 285 -22.84 9.02 -7.61
C PHE A 285 -21.79 9.68 -8.52
N TYR A 286 -21.75 9.30 -9.79
CA TYR A 286 -20.80 9.89 -10.76
C TYR A 286 -21.06 11.38 -10.99
N SER A 287 -22.32 11.79 -11.07
CA SER A 287 -22.68 13.21 -11.18
C SER A 287 -22.14 14.01 -9.98
N ARG A 288 -22.33 13.51 -8.76
CA ARG A 288 -21.87 14.14 -7.53
C ARG A 288 -20.35 14.20 -7.41
N ILE A 289 -19.63 13.12 -7.81
CA ILE A 289 -18.17 13.12 -7.84
C ILE A 289 -17.65 14.15 -8.84
N ASN A 290 -18.25 14.24 -10.03
CA ASN A 290 -17.84 15.24 -11.02
C ASN A 290 -18.06 16.66 -10.51
N ASP A 291 -19.24 16.96 -9.94
CA ASP A 291 -19.53 18.26 -9.35
C ASP A 291 -18.52 18.60 -8.24
N PHE A 292 -18.23 17.65 -7.36
CA PHE A 292 -17.25 17.84 -6.28
C PHE A 292 -15.85 18.15 -6.80
N VAL A 293 -15.32 17.35 -7.72
CA VAL A 293 -13.98 17.55 -8.31
C VAL A 293 -13.93 18.87 -9.09
N ASP A 294 -14.95 19.16 -9.93
CA ASP A 294 -14.97 20.36 -10.76
C ASP A 294 -15.12 21.63 -9.92
N THR A 295 -15.84 21.56 -8.81
CA THR A 295 -15.97 22.68 -7.86
C THR A 295 -14.63 22.96 -7.18
N LEU A 296 -13.94 21.92 -6.71
CA LEU A 296 -12.62 22.09 -6.08
C LEU A 296 -11.60 22.65 -7.08
N LYS A 297 -11.56 22.15 -8.31
CA LYS A 297 -10.60 22.60 -9.33
C LYS A 297 -10.84 24.03 -9.82
N LYS A 298 -12.00 24.62 -9.53
CA LYS A 298 -12.30 26.04 -9.83
C LYS A 298 -11.94 27.01 -8.70
N LEU A 299 -11.49 26.53 -7.55
CA LEU A 299 -11.09 27.40 -6.44
C LEU A 299 -9.85 28.24 -6.81
N PRO A 300 -9.66 29.42 -6.17
CA PRO A 300 -8.47 30.23 -6.40
C PRO A 300 -7.20 29.46 -6.08
N LEU A 301 -6.21 29.56 -6.99
CA LEU A 301 -4.91 28.93 -6.82
C LEU A 301 -4.09 29.64 -5.73
N ARG A 302 -3.38 28.87 -4.92
CA ARG A 302 -2.35 29.39 -4.03
C ARG A 302 -1.13 29.83 -4.88
N PRO A 303 -0.43 30.93 -4.55
CA PRO A 303 0.78 31.32 -5.26
C PRO A 303 1.79 30.17 -5.38
N GLY A 304 2.34 29.99 -6.58
CA GLY A 304 3.32 28.94 -6.89
C GLY A 304 2.70 27.59 -7.30
N PHE A 305 1.39 27.52 -7.51
CA PHE A 305 0.69 26.34 -8.03
C PHE A 305 0.01 26.66 -9.37
N ASP A 306 0.08 25.73 -10.31
CA ASP A 306 -0.52 25.87 -11.65
C ASP A 306 -1.90 25.24 -11.73
N GLU A 307 -2.20 24.27 -10.84
CA GLU A 307 -3.50 23.59 -10.76
C GLU A 307 -3.81 23.09 -9.34
N ILE A 308 -5.09 22.78 -9.10
CA ILE A 308 -5.55 22.08 -7.91
C ILE A 308 -5.64 20.60 -8.23
N LEU A 309 -4.87 19.79 -7.50
CA LEU A 309 -4.86 18.34 -7.66
C LEU A 309 -5.86 17.68 -6.71
N VAL A 310 -6.47 16.60 -7.18
CA VAL A 310 -7.27 15.69 -6.36
C VAL A 310 -6.59 14.31 -6.29
N PRO A 311 -6.93 13.46 -5.31
CA PRO A 311 -6.33 12.15 -5.21
C PRO A 311 -6.45 11.33 -6.50
N GLY A 312 -5.34 10.99 -7.15
CA GLY A 312 -5.28 10.24 -8.41
C GLY A 312 -4.84 11.04 -9.64
N ASP A 313 -4.76 12.37 -9.53
CA ASP A 313 -4.21 13.24 -10.60
C ASP A 313 -2.71 13.06 -10.78
#